data_b0e6e2aaa624ccd226d0a5294d546469
#
_entry.id   b0e6e2aaa624ccd226d0a5294d546469
#
_cell.length_a   1.000
_cell.length_b   1.000
_cell.length_c   1.000
_cell.angle_alpha   90.00
_cell.angle_beta   90.00
_cell.angle_gamma   90.00
#
_symmetry.space_group_name_H-M   'P 1'
#
loop_
_entity.id
_entity.type
_entity.pdbx_description
1 polymer ?
#
loop_
_entity_poly.entity_id
_entity_poly.type
_entity_poly.pdbx_seq_one_letter_code
_entity_poly.pdbx_strand_id
1 'polypeptide(L)'
;HIVSAVLMLVMSVLSVAMPQTGWLTIANVVIIIASVLGWILLLTEKKERREAYGLRLHGKFLTALAICVYFLAVKTGMVFLSVAMQGGDTWANYLAYWRSPTPWIMAMALIPNFFLSFLPFFGEEYGWRCYLTPALQNRFGARRGALAVGVLWGLWHLPLNLFFYSPETTLQSIASQL
;
A
#
# COMPACT_ATOMS: atom_id res chain seq x y z
N HIS A 1 -14.08 5.18 3.08
CA HIS A 1 -12.81 5.96 2.96
C HIS A 1 -12.92 7.35 3.61
N ILE A 2 -13.98 8.15 3.40
CA ILE A 2 -14.10 9.48 4.06
C ILE A 2 -14.09 9.37 5.58
N VAL A 3 -14.88 8.44 6.14
CA VAL A 3 -14.93 8.23 7.59
C VAL A 3 -13.57 7.81 8.13
N SER A 4 -12.88 6.88 7.46
CA SER A 4 -11.53 6.47 7.88
C SER A 4 -10.51 7.61 7.77
N ALA A 5 -10.57 8.45 6.72
CA ALA A 5 -9.71 9.63 6.59
C ALA A 5 -9.93 10.62 7.76
N VAL A 6 -11.19 10.93 8.09
CA VAL A 6 -11.52 11.81 9.21
C VAL A 6 -11.03 11.24 10.55
N LEU A 7 -11.26 9.95 10.78
CA LEU A 7 -10.78 9.28 12.00
C LEU A 7 -9.25 9.28 12.09
N MET A 8 -8.56 8.99 10.99
CA MET A 8 -7.09 9.05 10.94
C MET A 8 -6.58 10.46 11.25
N LEU A 9 -7.20 11.49 10.69
CA LEU A 9 -6.84 12.88 10.98
C LEU A 9 -7.03 13.22 12.47
N VAL A 10 -8.19 12.87 13.03
CA VAL A 10 -8.48 13.09 14.45
C VAL A 10 -7.47 12.39 15.34
N MET A 11 -7.18 11.09 15.07
CA MET A 11 -6.21 10.32 15.85
C MET A 11 -4.78 10.87 15.70
N SER A 12 -4.42 11.36 14.52
CA SER A 12 -3.12 11.99 14.29
C SER A 12 -2.98 13.30 15.07
N VAL A 13 -4.01 14.14 15.08
CA VAL A 13 -4.02 15.38 15.88
C VAL A 13 -3.96 15.07 17.37
N LEU A 14 -4.73 14.08 17.85
CA LEU A 14 -4.70 13.65 19.24
C LEU A 14 -3.34 13.07 19.63
N SER A 15 -2.63 12.42 18.73
CA SER A 15 -1.29 11.90 19.00
C SER A 15 -0.26 13.01 19.27
N VAL A 16 -0.42 14.16 18.62
CA VAL A 16 0.42 15.34 18.87
C VAL A 16 0.05 16.00 20.20
N ALA A 17 -1.25 16.09 20.48
CA ALA A 17 -1.74 16.72 21.74
C ALA A 17 -1.50 15.83 22.97
N MET A 18 -1.52 14.50 22.81
CA MET A 18 -1.40 13.52 23.90
C MET A 18 -0.49 12.36 23.49
N PRO A 19 0.83 12.57 23.37
CA PRO A 19 1.76 11.58 22.80
C PRO A 19 1.88 10.27 23.59
N GLN A 20 1.48 10.28 24.86
CA GLN A 20 1.55 9.11 25.76
C GLN A 20 0.42 8.08 25.55
N THR A 21 -0.58 8.37 24.71
CA THR A 21 -1.84 7.61 24.67
C THR A 21 -1.94 6.57 23.54
N GLY A 22 -0.91 6.41 22.73
CA GLY A 22 -0.91 5.41 21.64
C GLY A 22 -1.88 5.71 20.47
N TRP A 23 -2.31 6.95 20.30
CA TRP A 23 -3.22 7.37 19.24
C TRP A 23 -2.74 7.01 17.83
N LEU A 24 -1.43 7.03 17.58
CA LEU A 24 -0.84 6.61 16.30
C LEU A 24 -1.08 5.14 16.02
N THR A 25 -1.02 4.29 17.05
CA THR A 25 -1.35 2.86 16.90
C THR A 25 -2.82 2.69 16.53
N ILE A 26 -3.71 3.45 17.15
CA ILE A 26 -5.14 3.45 16.83
C ILE A 26 -5.37 3.94 15.39
N ALA A 27 -4.67 4.99 14.95
CA ALA A 27 -4.75 5.48 13.57
C ALA A 27 -4.38 4.38 12.54
N ASN A 28 -3.34 3.59 12.81
CA ASN A 28 -2.99 2.45 11.98
C ASN A 28 -4.09 1.37 11.94
N VAL A 29 -4.75 1.10 13.06
CA VAL A 29 -5.87 0.17 13.11
C VAL A 29 -7.06 0.67 12.29
N VAL A 30 -7.31 1.99 12.28
CA VAL A 30 -8.41 2.60 11.51
C VAL A 30 -8.25 2.36 10.00
N ILE A 31 -7.02 2.31 9.47
CA ILE A 31 -6.77 1.94 8.07
C ILE A 31 -7.34 0.56 7.75
N ILE A 32 -7.16 -0.39 8.66
CA ILE A 32 -7.60 -1.78 8.48
C ILE A 32 -9.12 -1.89 8.43
N ILE A 33 -9.87 -0.95 9.02
CA ILE A 33 -11.34 -0.95 9.00
C ILE A 33 -11.87 -0.94 7.56
N ALA A 34 -11.28 -0.17 6.67
CA ALA A 34 -11.68 -0.14 5.26
C ALA A 34 -11.54 -1.52 4.60
N SER A 35 -10.48 -2.25 4.95
CA SER A 35 -10.23 -3.59 4.44
C SER A 35 -11.17 -4.63 5.04
N VAL A 36 -11.46 -4.55 6.33
CA VAL A 36 -12.44 -5.43 6.98
C VAL A 36 -13.81 -5.26 6.35
N LEU A 37 -14.25 -4.01 6.13
CA LEU A 37 -15.53 -3.74 5.45
C LEU A 37 -15.51 -4.24 4.01
N GLY A 38 -14.42 -4.09 3.28
CA GLY A 38 -14.27 -4.64 1.93
C GLY A 38 -14.41 -6.16 1.91
N TRP A 39 -13.81 -6.87 2.86
CA TRP A 39 -13.94 -8.31 3.01
C TRP A 39 -15.37 -8.74 3.38
N ILE A 40 -16.03 -8.03 4.30
CA ILE A 40 -17.43 -8.31 4.66
C ILE A 40 -18.32 -8.15 3.42
N LEU A 41 -18.18 -7.07 2.68
CA LEU A 41 -18.94 -6.83 1.46
C LEU A 41 -18.66 -7.92 0.42
N LEU A 42 -17.40 -8.29 0.21
CA LEU A 42 -17.03 -9.36 -0.71
C LEU A 42 -17.65 -10.71 -0.35
N LEU A 43 -17.60 -11.07 0.94
CA LEU A 43 -18.10 -12.36 1.41
C LEU A 43 -19.64 -12.43 1.45
N THR A 44 -20.31 -11.29 1.63
CA THR A 44 -21.78 -11.19 1.67
C THR A 44 -22.41 -10.96 0.30
N GLU A 45 -21.63 -10.52 -0.70
CA GLU A 45 -22.12 -10.26 -2.06
C GLU A 45 -22.43 -11.55 -2.82
N LYS A 46 -23.44 -11.50 -3.70
CA LYS A 46 -23.78 -12.59 -4.60
C LYS A 46 -22.66 -12.86 -5.61
N LYS A 47 -22.54 -14.12 -6.01
CA LYS A 47 -21.50 -14.58 -6.94
C LYS A 47 -21.45 -13.74 -8.23
N GLU A 48 -22.61 -13.45 -8.80
CA GLU A 48 -22.74 -12.70 -10.06
C GLU A 48 -22.15 -11.29 -9.93
N ARG A 49 -22.38 -10.62 -8.78
CA ARG A 49 -21.80 -9.30 -8.52
C ARG A 49 -20.28 -9.36 -8.28
N ARG A 50 -19.82 -10.36 -7.54
CA ARG A 50 -18.38 -10.58 -7.37
C ARG A 50 -17.66 -10.76 -8.70
N GLU A 51 -18.26 -11.52 -9.60
CA GLU A 51 -17.74 -11.73 -10.94
C GLU A 51 -17.78 -10.47 -11.79
N ALA A 52 -18.84 -9.66 -11.69
CA ALA A 52 -18.93 -8.36 -12.38
C ALA A 52 -17.88 -7.35 -11.91
N TYR A 53 -17.45 -7.42 -10.66
CA TYR A 53 -16.35 -6.61 -10.12
C TYR A 53 -14.94 -7.17 -10.43
N GLY A 54 -14.85 -8.20 -11.28
CA GLY A 54 -13.58 -8.75 -11.69
C GLY A 54 -12.90 -9.66 -10.63
N LEU A 55 -13.61 -10.04 -9.60
CA LEU A 55 -13.12 -10.94 -8.54
C LEU A 55 -13.19 -12.41 -8.99
N ARG A 56 -12.54 -12.67 -10.12
CA ARG A 56 -12.36 -14.02 -10.65
C ARG A 56 -10.89 -14.39 -10.53
N LEU A 57 -10.61 -15.50 -9.89
CA LEU A 57 -9.32 -16.17 -10.02
C LEU A 57 -9.24 -16.80 -11.43
N HIS A 58 -9.03 -15.99 -12.45
CA HIS A 58 -9.01 -16.45 -13.84
C HIS A 58 -7.64 -16.32 -14.47
N GLY A 59 -7.10 -17.44 -14.87
CA GLY A 59 -6.33 -17.69 -16.11
C GLY A 59 -5.05 -16.90 -16.38
N LYS A 60 -4.73 -15.84 -15.66
CA LYS A 60 -3.53 -15.01 -15.88
C LYS A 60 -2.51 -15.10 -14.75
N PHE A 61 -2.50 -16.21 -14.03
CA PHE A 61 -1.55 -16.42 -12.93
C PHE A 61 -0.09 -16.24 -13.38
N LEU A 62 0.29 -16.81 -14.50
CA LEU A 62 1.63 -16.66 -15.06
C LEU A 62 1.96 -15.20 -15.41
N THR A 63 1.01 -14.45 -15.94
CA THR A 63 1.20 -13.01 -16.21
C THR A 63 1.37 -12.23 -14.92
N ALA A 64 0.56 -12.49 -13.91
CA ALA A 64 0.69 -11.85 -12.60
C ALA A 64 2.03 -12.19 -11.94
N LEU A 65 2.44 -13.46 -11.99
CA LEU A 65 3.74 -13.91 -11.50
C LEU A 65 4.89 -13.23 -12.24
N ALA A 66 4.83 -13.14 -13.56
CA ALA A 66 5.84 -12.46 -14.37
C ALA A 66 5.97 -10.97 -14.01
N ILE A 67 4.83 -10.28 -13.77
CA ILE A 67 4.82 -8.89 -13.31
C ILE A 67 5.45 -8.77 -11.93
N CYS A 68 5.12 -9.65 -10.99
CA CYS A 68 5.73 -9.67 -9.66
C CYS A 68 7.25 -9.88 -9.73
N VAL A 69 7.70 -10.84 -10.52
CA VAL A 69 9.14 -11.10 -10.75
C VAL A 69 9.82 -9.89 -11.38
N TYR A 70 9.19 -9.26 -12.37
CA TYR A 70 9.70 -8.04 -13.00
C TYR A 70 9.89 -6.91 -11.97
N PHE A 71 8.88 -6.61 -11.16
CA PHE A 71 8.99 -5.58 -10.13
C PHE A 71 10.04 -5.91 -9.07
N LEU A 72 10.13 -7.18 -8.66
CA LEU A 72 11.17 -7.63 -7.74
C LEU A 72 12.57 -7.43 -8.33
N ALA A 73 12.77 -7.80 -9.59
CA ALA A 73 14.03 -7.62 -10.28
C ALA A 73 14.42 -6.14 -10.43
N VAL A 74 13.46 -5.28 -10.80
CA VAL A 74 13.67 -3.83 -10.91
C VAL A 74 14.05 -3.25 -9.54
N LYS A 75 13.29 -3.55 -8.50
CA LYS A 75 13.58 -3.08 -7.13
C LYS A 75 14.96 -3.52 -6.65
N THR A 76 15.30 -4.80 -6.84
CA THR A 76 16.61 -5.34 -6.46
C THR A 76 17.73 -4.67 -7.26
N GLY A 77 17.52 -4.47 -8.56
CA GLY A 77 18.46 -3.76 -9.42
C GLY A 77 18.68 -2.30 -9.00
N MET A 78 17.62 -1.60 -8.61
CA MET A 78 17.72 -0.22 -8.10
C MET A 78 18.51 -0.16 -6.79
N VAL A 79 18.27 -1.08 -5.86
CA VAL A 79 19.02 -1.15 -4.59
C VAL A 79 20.49 -1.46 -4.88
N PHE A 80 20.75 -2.44 -5.73
CA PHE A 80 22.13 -2.79 -6.14
C PHE A 80 22.85 -1.59 -6.74
N LEU A 81 22.23 -0.89 -7.70
CA LEU A 81 22.80 0.29 -8.34
C LEU A 81 23.06 1.41 -7.33
N SER A 82 22.09 1.68 -6.45
CA SER A 82 22.25 2.71 -5.40
C SER A 82 23.43 2.41 -4.49
N VAL A 83 23.57 1.16 -4.04
CA VAL A 83 24.67 0.72 -3.19
C VAL A 83 26.03 0.79 -3.95
N ALA A 84 26.04 0.36 -5.21
CA ALA A 84 27.23 0.41 -6.04
C ALA A 84 27.71 1.85 -6.28
N MET A 85 26.78 2.80 -6.45
CA MET A 85 27.11 4.22 -6.62
C MET A 85 27.67 4.86 -5.34
N GLN A 86 27.25 4.39 -4.17
CA GLN A 86 27.78 4.86 -2.90
C GLN A 86 29.20 4.31 -2.59
N GLY A 87 29.50 3.10 -3.07
CA GLY A 87 30.81 2.47 -2.93
C GLY A 87 31.26 2.24 -1.49
N GLY A 88 32.57 2.06 -1.30
CA GLY A 88 33.19 2.02 0.03
C GLY A 88 32.56 1.02 1.00
N ASP A 89 32.35 1.49 2.23
CA ASP A 89 31.78 0.68 3.32
C ASP A 89 30.34 0.22 3.03
N THR A 90 29.56 1.03 2.31
CA THR A 90 28.18 0.65 1.91
C THR A 90 28.19 -0.60 1.04
N TRP A 91 29.11 -0.67 0.08
CA TRP A 91 29.26 -1.83 -0.79
C TRP A 91 29.74 -3.07 -0.01
N ALA A 92 30.75 -2.89 0.86
CA ALA A 92 31.25 -3.97 1.69
C ALA A 92 30.16 -4.56 2.63
N ASN A 93 29.39 -3.69 3.26
CA ASN A 93 28.27 -4.07 4.11
C ASN A 93 27.16 -4.79 3.34
N TYR A 94 26.86 -4.34 2.12
CA TYR A 94 25.89 -5.00 1.24
C TYR A 94 26.34 -6.42 0.88
N LEU A 95 27.61 -6.60 0.52
CA LEU A 95 28.14 -7.95 0.25
C LEU A 95 28.15 -8.85 1.48
N ALA A 96 28.52 -8.29 2.65
CA ALA A 96 28.48 -9.01 3.91
C ALA A 96 27.06 -9.45 4.28
N TYR A 97 26.06 -8.58 4.07
CA TYR A 97 24.65 -8.91 4.26
C TYR A 97 24.24 -10.13 3.42
N TRP A 98 24.55 -10.15 2.11
CA TRP A 98 24.20 -11.26 1.23
C TRP A 98 24.94 -12.57 1.53
N ARG A 99 26.08 -12.51 2.22
CA ARG A 99 26.82 -13.68 2.71
C ARG A 99 26.28 -14.21 4.04
N SER A 100 25.45 -13.46 4.74
CA SER A 100 24.82 -13.86 5.98
C SER A 100 23.55 -14.68 5.74
N PRO A 101 23.03 -15.40 6.74
CA PRO A 101 21.74 -16.10 6.64
C PRO A 101 20.54 -15.17 6.55
N THR A 102 20.66 -13.91 6.97
CA THR A 102 19.56 -12.95 7.13
C THR A 102 18.73 -12.74 5.87
N PRO A 103 19.31 -12.44 4.67
CA PRO A 103 18.50 -12.23 3.46
C PRO A 103 17.71 -13.47 3.05
N TRP A 104 18.24 -14.66 3.32
CA TRP A 104 17.57 -15.91 2.98
C TRP A 104 16.40 -16.19 3.92
N ILE A 105 16.56 -15.93 5.22
CA ILE A 105 15.48 -15.99 6.21
C ILE A 105 14.39 -14.98 5.84
N MET A 106 14.75 -13.74 5.49
CA MET A 106 13.80 -12.71 5.04
C MET A 106 13.09 -13.10 3.75
N ALA A 107 13.80 -13.70 2.79
CA ALA A 107 13.19 -14.19 1.57
C ALA A 107 12.15 -15.29 1.84
N MET A 108 12.44 -16.22 2.77
CA MET A 108 11.46 -17.22 3.19
C MET A 108 10.26 -16.62 3.92
N ALA A 109 10.46 -15.55 4.70
CA ALA A 109 9.40 -14.84 5.39
C ALA A 109 8.53 -13.99 4.43
N LEU A 110 9.01 -13.66 3.23
CA LEU A 110 8.24 -12.90 2.23
C LEU A 110 6.93 -13.58 1.84
N ILE A 111 6.92 -14.91 1.71
CA ILE A 111 5.72 -15.66 1.30
C ILE A 111 4.59 -15.53 2.32
N PRO A 112 4.76 -15.91 3.60
CA PRO A 112 3.70 -15.73 4.59
C PRO A 112 3.38 -14.25 4.80
N ASN A 113 4.36 -13.34 4.77
CA ASN A 113 4.13 -11.91 4.90
C ASN A 113 3.30 -11.35 3.75
N PHE A 114 3.49 -11.81 2.51
CA PHE A 114 2.66 -11.44 1.37
C PHE A 114 1.18 -11.78 1.62
N PHE A 115 0.89 -12.99 2.07
CA PHE A 115 -0.49 -13.40 2.38
C PHE A 115 -1.06 -12.63 3.57
N LEU A 116 -0.28 -12.39 4.61
CA LEU A 116 -0.71 -11.61 5.78
C LEU A 116 -0.95 -10.14 5.42
N SER A 117 -0.11 -9.56 4.57
CA SER A 117 -0.27 -8.18 4.12
C SER A 117 -1.41 -8.02 3.12
N PHE A 118 -1.72 -9.05 2.34
CA PHE A 118 -2.83 -9.02 1.39
C PHE A 118 -4.18 -8.76 2.09
N LEU A 119 -4.39 -9.34 3.27
CA LEU A 119 -5.65 -9.20 4.00
C LEU A 119 -6.01 -7.73 4.33
N PRO A 120 -5.13 -6.92 4.93
CA PRO A 120 -5.43 -5.52 5.24
C PRO A 120 -5.50 -4.62 3.99
N PHE A 121 -4.70 -4.90 2.95
CA PHE A 121 -4.68 -4.05 1.76
C PHE A 121 -5.77 -4.38 0.73
N PHE A 122 -6.28 -5.60 0.73
CA PHE A 122 -7.27 -6.03 -0.26
C PHE A 122 -8.52 -5.15 -0.28
N GLY A 123 -9.10 -4.84 0.88
CA GLY A 123 -10.32 -4.04 0.95
C GLY A 123 -10.12 -2.59 0.52
N GLU A 124 -8.96 -2.04 0.81
CA GLU A 124 -8.54 -0.72 0.32
C GLU A 124 -8.47 -0.72 -1.21
N GLU A 125 -7.69 -1.62 -1.78
CA GLU A 125 -7.52 -1.77 -3.23
C GLU A 125 -8.85 -2.08 -3.94
N TYR A 126 -9.71 -2.89 -3.32
CA TYR A 126 -11.02 -3.19 -3.84
C TYR A 126 -11.90 -1.94 -3.93
N GLY A 127 -11.93 -1.11 -2.89
CA GLY A 127 -12.67 0.15 -2.88
C GLY A 127 -12.16 1.14 -3.91
N TRP A 128 -10.84 1.33 -4.00
CA TRP A 128 -10.23 2.26 -4.94
C TRP A 128 -10.36 1.79 -6.39
N ARG A 129 -9.99 0.56 -6.69
CA ARG A 129 -9.85 0.06 -8.07
C ARG A 129 -11.14 -0.50 -8.64
N CYS A 130 -11.91 -1.25 -7.85
CA CYS A 130 -13.12 -1.90 -8.36
C CYS A 130 -14.37 -1.02 -8.27
N TYR A 131 -14.39 -0.03 -7.39
CA TYR A 131 -15.55 0.84 -7.22
C TYR A 131 -15.27 2.29 -7.65
N LEU A 132 -14.33 2.97 -7.01
CA LEU A 132 -14.13 4.41 -7.22
C LEU A 132 -13.55 4.74 -8.58
N THR A 133 -12.55 3.98 -9.04
CA THR A 133 -11.92 4.22 -10.35
C THR A 133 -12.93 4.11 -11.48
N PRO A 134 -13.72 3.04 -11.63
CA PRO A 134 -14.74 2.98 -12.67
C PRO A 134 -15.79 4.08 -12.56
N ALA A 135 -16.24 4.42 -11.35
CA ALA A 135 -17.24 5.46 -11.13
C ALA A 135 -16.74 6.84 -11.60
N LEU A 136 -15.51 7.21 -11.27
CA LEU A 136 -14.92 8.49 -11.69
C LEU A 136 -14.55 8.50 -13.18
N GLN A 137 -14.09 7.37 -13.72
CA GLN A 137 -13.82 7.25 -15.14
C GLN A 137 -15.09 7.35 -16.00
N ASN A 138 -16.19 6.76 -15.55
CA ASN A 138 -17.49 6.88 -16.21
C ASN A 138 -18.01 8.33 -16.18
N ARG A 139 -17.74 9.08 -15.12
CA ARG A 139 -18.20 10.46 -14.96
C ARG A 139 -17.32 11.49 -15.68
N PHE A 140 -16.01 11.34 -15.65
CA PHE A 140 -15.04 12.35 -16.09
C PHE A 140 -14.18 11.91 -17.29
N GLY A 141 -14.39 10.69 -17.78
CA GLY A 141 -13.55 10.05 -18.80
C GLY A 141 -12.30 9.38 -18.18
N ALA A 142 -11.67 8.51 -18.96
CA ALA A 142 -10.61 7.62 -18.46
C ALA A 142 -9.44 8.36 -17.79
N ARG A 143 -8.90 9.40 -18.47
CA ARG A 143 -7.72 10.13 -17.98
C ARG A 143 -8.02 10.99 -16.74
N ARG A 144 -9.10 11.81 -16.81
CA ARG A 144 -9.50 12.69 -15.69
C ARG A 144 -9.98 11.89 -14.49
N GLY A 145 -10.68 10.78 -14.71
CA GLY A 145 -11.11 9.87 -13.67
C GLY A 145 -9.92 9.23 -12.95
N ALA A 146 -8.90 8.77 -13.70
CA ALA A 146 -7.69 8.22 -13.11
C ALA A 146 -6.92 9.27 -12.28
N LEU A 147 -6.78 10.50 -12.80
CA LEU A 147 -6.16 11.60 -12.06
C LEU A 147 -6.93 11.93 -10.78
N ALA A 148 -8.27 12.00 -10.85
CA ALA A 148 -9.10 12.24 -9.68
C ALA A 148 -8.93 11.14 -8.60
N VAL A 149 -8.81 9.87 -8.99
CA VAL A 149 -8.52 8.77 -8.06
C VAL A 149 -7.16 8.98 -7.39
N GLY A 150 -6.11 9.29 -8.16
CA GLY A 150 -4.78 9.55 -7.60
C GLY A 150 -4.79 10.68 -6.57
N VAL A 151 -5.42 11.82 -6.90
CA VAL A 151 -5.54 12.95 -5.97
C VAL A 151 -6.31 12.55 -4.70
N LEU A 152 -7.45 11.88 -4.83
CA LEU A 152 -8.24 11.45 -3.67
C LEU A 152 -7.49 10.43 -2.81
N TRP A 153 -6.74 9.53 -3.42
CA TRP A 153 -5.93 8.54 -2.71
C TRP A 153 -4.76 9.21 -1.97
N GLY A 154 -4.05 10.15 -2.63
CA GLY A 154 -3.01 10.94 -1.97
C GLY A 154 -3.55 11.76 -0.79
N LEU A 155 -4.71 12.42 -0.96
CA LEU A 155 -5.37 13.15 0.12
C LEU A 155 -5.80 12.24 1.29
N TRP A 156 -6.21 11.01 0.99
CA TRP A 156 -6.59 10.04 2.01
C TRP A 156 -5.39 9.61 2.87
N HIS A 157 -4.19 9.53 2.29
CA HIS A 157 -2.96 9.24 3.01
C HIS A 157 -2.34 10.45 3.74
N LEU A 158 -2.80 11.67 3.41
CA LEU A 158 -2.21 12.89 3.92
C LEU A 158 -2.05 12.94 5.45
N PRO A 159 -3.06 12.54 6.26
CA PRO A 159 -2.91 12.55 7.72
C PRO A 159 -1.75 11.69 8.22
N LEU A 160 -1.57 10.51 7.63
CA LEU A 160 -0.49 9.60 8.00
C LEU A 160 0.88 10.11 7.55
N ASN A 161 0.95 10.71 6.37
CA ASN A 161 2.20 11.29 5.88
C ASN A 161 2.64 12.48 6.72
N LEU A 162 1.71 13.32 7.16
CA LEU A 162 2.01 14.50 7.98
C LEU A 162 2.47 14.15 9.39
N PHE A 163 1.91 13.10 9.99
CA PHE A 163 2.06 12.85 11.42
C PHE A 163 2.78 11.55 11.75
N PHE A 164 2.85 10.59 10.82
CA PHE A 164 3.31 9.25 11.14
C PHE A 164 4.46 8.74 10.28
N TYR A 165 4.31 8.72 8.93
CA TYR A 165 5.30 8.02 8.09
C TYR A 165 6.61 8.78 7.93
N SER A 166 6.56 10.07 7.73
CA SER A 166 7.74 10.86 7.38
C SER A 166 7.58 12.33 7.78
N PRO A 167 7.49 12.65 9.07
CA PRO A 167 7.32 14.03 9.50
C PRO A 167 8.45 14.95 8.99
N GLU A 168 9.68 14.43 8.86
CA GLU A 168 10.84 15.18 8.36
C GLU A 168 10.88 15.31 6.83
N THR A 169 10.27 14.38 6.10
CA THR A 169 10.27 14.32 4.63
C THR A 169 8.87 14.36 4.04
N THR A 170 7.95 15.05 4.70
CA THR A 170 6.51 15.07 4.35
C THR A 170 6.24 15.41 2.90
N LEU A 171 6.89 16.46 2.35
CA LEU A 171 6.70 16.86 0.94
C LEU A 171 7.14 15.78 -0.03
N GLN A 172 8.27 15.10 0.23
CA GLN A 172 8.75 14.00 -0.60
C GLN A 172 7.82 12.78 -0.52
N SER A 173 7.32 12.49 0.67
CA SER A 173 6.35 11.40 0.89
C SER A 173 5.04 11.66 0.15
N ILE A 174 4.50 12.87 0.22
CA ILE A 174 3.29 13.26 -0.52
C ILE A 174 3.54 13.17 -2.04
N ALA A 175 4.65 13.73 -2.52
CA ALA A 175 4.99 13.72 -3.94
C ALA A 175 5.16 12.29 -4.51
N SER A 176 5.61 11.35 -3.69
CA SER A 176 5.78 9.95 -4.10
C SER A 176 4.48 9.16 -4.18
N GLN A 177 3.38 9.69 -3.63
CA GLN A 177 2.06 9.04 -3.59
C GLN A 177 1.05 9.64 -4.58
N LEU A 178 1.35 10.82 -5.13
CA LEU A 178 0.57 11.46 -6.18
C LEU A 178 1.00 11.02 -7.57
#